data_c5c4451584edcac4605dc91735bf1e37
#
_entry.id   c5c4451584edcac4605dc91735bf1e37
#
_cell.length_a   1.000
_cell.length_b   1.000
_cell.length_c   1.000
_cell.angle_alpha   90.00
_cell.angle_beta   90.00
_cell.angle_gamma   90.00
#
_symmetry.space_group_name_H-M   'P 1'
#
loop_
_entity.id
_entity.type
_entity.pdbx_description
1 polymer ?
#
loop_
_entity_poly.entity_id
_entity_poly.type
_entity_poly.pdbx_seq_one_letter_code
_entity_poly.pdbx_strand_id
1 'polypeptide(L)'
;MKFDDKDLPGLFQSADTASIKEQKKFFNGIFWYLTLLIIAALFAFFADDYPNPIFKIISTVLFLLTLFIMIWLRVSRPDDIWYNGRAVAESVKTRSWRWMMRAEPYMDCDNIEIVRKHFVNDLKTILKQNESLIGKLGISASIEEPISEKMIEIRKLNLSDRFNFYRQERITNQAIWYTNKSKFNKKRAEMWFWTTVSLHALAILLLLYNIYDPKAKLPIEVIAVAASSVLTWLQSKKHNELSSSYSLTAHEIILIKSETNRIEIEEDLSEYIMNCENAFSREHTQWFARKNE
;
A
#
# COMPACT_ATOMS: atom_id res chain seq x y z
N MET A 1 23.72 16.46 4.01
CA MET A 1 22.45 16.72 4.73
C MET A 1 21.55 15.52 4.48
N LYS A 2 20.98 14.87 5.50
CA LYS A 2 20.06 13.73 5.35
C LYS A 2 18.65 14.19 5.71
N PHE A 3 17.67 13.82 4.91
CA PHE A 3 16.25 14.09 5.13
C PHE A 3 15.53 12.77 5.41
N ASP A 4 14.67 12.75 6.42
CA ASP A 4 13.90 11.57 6.80
C ASP A 4 12.38 11.91 6.77
N ASP A 5 11.54 10.91 6.60
CA ASP A 5 10.09 11.07 6.65
C ASP A 5 9.60 11.65 8.00
N LYS A 6 10.41 11.58 9.06
CA LYS A 6 10.17 12.26 10.36
C LYS A 6 10.24 13.77 10.28
N ASP A 7 10.95 14.32 9.29
CA ASP A 7 11.07 15.77 9.07
C ASP A 7 9.84 16.35 8.34
N LEU A 8 8.93 15.48 7.87
CA LEU A 8 7.68 15.88 7.22
C LEU A 8 6.61 16.30 8.25
N PRO A 9 5.58 17.06 7.83
CA PRO A 9 4.51 17.51 8.72
C PRO A 9 3.88 16.38 9.54
N GLY A 10 3.45 16.67 10.77
CA GLY A 10 2.79 15.69 11.66
C GLY A 10 1.56 15.02 11.03
N LEU A 11 0.87 15.72 10.12
CA LEU A 11 -0.23 15.15 9.34
C LEU A 11 0.23 13.98 8.45
N PHE A 12 1.42 14.07 7.83
CA PHE A 12 2.02 12.96 7.09
C PHE A 12 2.26 11.76 8.02
N GLN A 13 2.92 11.99 9.14
CA GLN A 13 3.30 10.92 10.07
C GLN A 13 2.09 10.17 10.63
N SER A 14 1.02 10.91 10.99
CA SER A 14 -0.22 10.34 11.48
C SER A 14 -0.92 9.51 10.42
N ALA A 15 -1.03 10.03 9.21
CA ALA A 15 -1.69 9.37 8.10
C ALA A 15 -0.92 8.12 7.63
N ASP A 16 0.40 8.19 7.52
CA ASP A 16 1.25 7.07 7.14
C ASP A 16 1.24 5.95 8.19
N THR A 17 1.37 6.32 9.48
CA THR A 17 1.28 5.36 10.59
C THR A 17 -0.07 4.65 10.63
N ALA A 18 -1.17 5.37 10.48
CA ALA A 18 -2.51 4.79 10.43
C ALA A 18 -2.66 3.88 9.21
N SER A 19 -2.21 4.31 8.04
CA SER A 19 -2.22 3.53 6.81
C SER A 19 -1.49 2.20 6.98
N ILE A 20 -0.26 2.20 7.47
CA ILE A 20 0.54 0.99 7.70
C ILE A 20 -0.13 0.05 8.71
N LYS A 21 -0.66 0.60 9.80
CA LYS A 21 -1.32 -0.17 10.86
C LYS A 21 -2.57 -0.87 10.33
N GLU A 22 -3.43 -0.15 9.63
CA GLU A 22 -4.69 -0.68 9.12
C GLU A 22 -4.47 -1.64 7.93
N GLN A 23 -3.44 -1.41 7.09
CA GLN A 23 -3.00 -2.38 6.09
C GLN A 23 -2.63 -3.74 6.73
N LYS A 24 -1.86 -3.71 7.82
CA LYS A 24 -1.49 -4.93 8.55
C LYS A 24 -2.72 -5.63 9.12
N LYS A 25 -3.67 -4.89 9.71
CA LYS A 25 -4.91 -5.46 10.23
C LYS A 25 -5.74 -6.12 9.14
N PHE A 26 -5.90 -5.45 7.99
CA PHE A 26 -6.64 -5.97 6.84
C PHE A 26 -6.06 -7.32 6.38
N PHE A 27 -4.77 -7.35 6.06
CA PHE A 27 -4.14 -8.57 5.57
C PHE A 27 -4.02 -9.67 6.62
N ASN A 28 -3.84 -9.33 7.89
CA ASN A 28 -3.88 -10.31 8.97
C ASN A 28 -5.29 -10.91 9.12
N GLY A 29 -6.33 -10.09 9.01
CA GLY A 29 -7.72 -10.55 9.04
C GLY A 29 -8.00 -11.55 7.91
N ILE A 30 -7.63 -11.20 6.66
CA ILE A 30 -7.78 -12.12 5.51
C ILE A 30 -6.94 -13.39 5.70
N PHE A 31 -5.70 -13.27 6.16
CA PHE A 31 -4.84 -14.43 6.39
C PHE A 31 -5.45 -15.41 7.40
N TRP A 32 -5.92 -14.92 8.54
CA TRP A 32 -6.55 -15.78 9.54
C TRP A 32 -7.89 -16.35 9.07
N TYR A 33 -8.69 -15.55 8.36
CA TYR A 33 -9.92 -16.04 7.74
C TYR A 33 -9.65 -17.25 6.84
N LEU A 34 -8.72 -17.13 5.89
CA LEU A 34 -8.38 -18.20 4.94
C LEU A 34 -7.74 -19.42 5.62
N THR A 35 -6.87 -19.19 6.61
CA THR A 35 -6.22 -20.24 7.38
C THR A 35 -7.25 -21.05 8.19
N LEU A 36 -8.13 -20.38 8.91
CA LEU A 36 -9.17 -21.05 9.70
C LEU A 36 -10.16 -21.81 8.80
N LEU A 37 -10.44 -21.30 7.59
CA LEU A 37 -11.29 -21.98 6.62
C LEU A 37 -10.70 -23.33 6.19
N ILE A 38 -9.40 -23.38 5.90
CA ILE A 38 -8.68 -24.62 5.56
C ILE A 38 -8.69 -25.58 6.76
N ILE A 39 -8.41 -25.10 7.95
CA ILE A 39 -8.40 -25.92 9.17
C ILE A 39 -9.80 -26.48 9.45
N ALA A 40 -10.85 -25.66 9.30
CA ALA A 40 -12.22 -26.08 9.46
C ALA A 40 -12.61 -27.21 8.48
N ALA A 41 -12.21 -27.08 7.21
CA ALA A 41 -12.40 -28.13 6.21
C ALA A 41 -11.65 -29.42 6.56
N LEU A 42 -10.43 -29.31 7.11
CA LEU A 42 -9.66 -30.48 7.57
C LEU A 42 -10.35 -31.20 8.73
N PHE A 43 -10.87 -30.47 9.73
CA PHE A 43 -11.63 -31.09 10.81
C PHE A 43 -12.95 -31.67 10.33
N ALA A 44 -13.62 -31.05 9.37
CA ALA A 44 -14.82 -31.62 8.75
C ALA A 44 -14.52 -32.95 8.04
N PHE A 45 -13.41 -33.04 7.30
CA PHE A 45 -12.97 -34.27 6.65
C PHE A 45 -12.75 -35.41 7.66
N PHE A 46 -12.04 -35.16 8.76
CA PHE A 46 -11.84 -36.19 9.80
C PHE A 46 -13.12 -36.53 10.57
N ALA A 47 -14.10 -35.64 10.62
CA ALA A 47 -15.33 -35.87 11.36
C ALA A 47 -16.18 -37.03 10.80
N ASP A 48 -15.98 -37.42 9.54
CA ASP A 48 -16.69 -38.55 8.94
C ASP A 48 -16.09 -39.89 9.34
N ASP A 49 -14.83 -39.95 9.77
CA ASP A 49 -14.13 -41.16 10.16
C ASP A 49 -14.25 -41.50 11.65
N TYR A 50 -14.56 -40.50 12.47
CA TYR A 50 -14.61 -40.67 13.92
C TYR A 50 -16.04 -40.51 14.44
N PRO A 51 -16.58 -41.49 15.20
CA PRO A 51 -17.92 -41.42 15.73
C PRO A 51 -18.06 -40.33 16.81
N ASN A 52 -16.96 -39.82 17.35
CA ASN A 52 -16.96 -38.76 18.35
C ASN A 52 -17.34 -37.40 17.71
N PRO A 53 -18.36 -36.70 18.20
CA PRO A 53 -18.83 -35.43 17.67
C PRO A 53 -17.80 -34.28 17.80
N ILE A 54 -16.68 -34.48 18.50
CA ILE A 54 -15.71 -33.44 18.81
C ILE A 54 -15.17 -32.75 17.54
N PHE A 55 -14.87 -33.52 16.47
CA PHE A 55 -14.38 -32.98 15.21
C PHE A 55 -15.43 -32.10 14.52
N LYS A 56 -16.69 -32.49 14.54
CA LYS A 56 -17.82 -31.68 14.03
C LYS A 56 -17.97 -30.37 14.81
N ILE A 57 -17.88 -30.46 16.14
CA ILE A 57 -17.94 -29.29 17.02
C ILE A 57 -16.79 -28.33 16.71
N ILE A 58 -15.55 -28.81 16.63
CA ILE A 58 -14.37 -27.98 16.32
C ILE A 58 -14.54 -27.32 14.95
N SER A 59 -14.91 -28.07 13.90
CA SER A 59 -15.16 -27.52 12.58
C SER A 59 -16.22 -26.42 12.61
N THR A 60 -17.33 -26.63 13.31
CA THR A 60 -18.41 -25.64 13.46
C THR A 60 -17.92 -24.37 14.15
N VAL A 61 -17.16 -24.50 15.25
CA VAL A 61 -16.59 -23.34 15.96
C VAL A 61 -15.62 -22.56 15.05
N LEU A 62 -14.79 -23.26 14.25
CA LEU A 62 -13.88 -22.61 13.32
C LEU A 62 -14.62 -21.86 12.21
N PHE A 63 -15.72 -22.43 11.67
CA PHE A 63 -16.58 -21.71 10.72
C PHE A 63 -17.25 -20.47 11.34
N LEU A 64 -17.70 -20.55 12.58
CA LEU A 64 -18.23 -19.39 13.30
C LEU A 64 -17.16 -18.29 13.49
N LEU A 65 -15.91 -18.67 13.77
CA LEU A 65 -14.81 -17.72 13.85
C LEU A 65 -14.51 -17.07 12.49
N THR A 66 -14.56 -17.82 11.38
CA THR A 66 -14.39 -17.23 10.04
C THR A 66 -15.51 -16.24 9.74
N LEU A 67 -16.75 -16.56 10.06
CA LEU A 67 -17.89 -15.66 9.91
C LEU A 67 -17.70 -14.38 10.74
N PHE A 68 -17.25 -14.51 11.99
CA PHE A 68 -16.96 -13.36 12.85
C PHE A 68 -15.86 -12.45 12.26
N ILE A 69 -14.76 -13.04 11.76
CA ILE A 69 -13.67 -12.27 11.12
C ILE A 69 -14.19 -11.51 9.90
N MET A 70 -15.02 -12.15 9.07
CA MET A 70 -15.61 -11.53 7.89
C MET A 70 -16.50 -10.34 8.25
N ILE A 71 -17.37 -10.50 9.25
CA ILE A 71 -18.23 -9.42 9.75
C ILE A 71 -17.37 -8.29 10.33
N TRP A 72 -16.34 -8.63 11.11
CA TRP A 72 -15.42 -7.64 11.68
C TRP A 72 -14.68 -6.84 10.60
N LEU A 73 -14.16 -7.48 9.56
CA LEU A 73 -13.51 -6.79 8.41
C LEU A 73 -14.49 -5.83 7.72
N ARG A 74 -15.75 -6.27 7.54
CA ARG A 74 -16.79 -5.45 6.91
C ARG A 74 -17.21 -4.24 7.73
N VAL A 75 -17.28 -4.39 9.04
CA VAL A 75 -17.71 -3.31 9.97
C VAL A 75 -16.57 -2.33 10.25
N SER A 76 -15.37 -2.85 10.53
CA SER A 76 -14.21 -2.01 10.89
C SER A 76 -13.57 -1.31 9.70
N ARG A 77 -13.75 -1.84 8.47
CA ARG A 77 -13.26 -1.31 7.19
C ARG A 77 -11.79 -0.84 7.26
N PRO A 78 -10.87 -1.68 7.69
CA PRO A 78 -9.46 -1.29 7.80
C PRO A 78 -8.83 -0.97 6.44
N ASP A 79 -9.36 -1.54 5.36
CA ASP A 79 -8.99 -1.23 3.98
C ASP A 79 -9.26 0.24 3.64
N ASP A 80 -10.42 0.80 4.00
CA ASP A 80 -10.73 2.21 3.72
C ASP A 80 -9.79 3.17 4.45
N ILE A 81 -9.49 2.87 5.72
CA ILE A 81 -8.57 3.70 6.50
C ILE A 81 -7.15 3.60 5.92
N TRP A 82 -6.73 2.41 5.54
CA TRP A 82 -5.46 2.20 4.88
C TRP A 82 -5.33 3.00 3.59
N TYR A 83 -6.29 2.88 2.67
CA TYR A 83 -6.26 3.58 1.37
C TYR A 83 -6.30 5.10 1.53
N ASN A 84 -7.25 5.61 2.32
CA ASN A 84 -7.39 7.05 2.54
C ASN A 84 -6.19 7.63 3.30
N GLY A 85 -5.68 6.91 4.33
CA GLY A 85 -4.47 7.30 5.04
C GLY A 85 -3.25 7.40 4.12
N ARG A 86 -3.11 6.44 3.19
CA ARG A 86 -2.04 6.48 2.20
C ARG A 86 -2.17 7.67 1.26
N ALA A 87 -3.38 7.95 0.76
CA ALA A 87 -3.63 9.10 -0.11
C ALA A 87 -3.31 10.43 0.56
N VAL A 88 -3.71 10.60 1.83
CA VAL A 88 -3.36 11.79 2.63
C VAL A 88 -1.85 11.91 2.82
N ALA A 89 -1.17 10.83 3.23
CA ALA A 89 0.28 10.84 3.45
C ALA A 89 1.04 11.26 2.19
N GLU A 90 0.74 10.66 1.04
CA GLU A 90 1.41 10.99 -0.23
C GLU A 90 1.07 12.42 -0.70
N SER A 91 -0.17 12.88 -0.51
CA SER A 91 -0.53 14.26 -0.84
C SER A 91 0.27 15.28 0.00
N VAL A 92 0.41 15.03 1.30
CA VAL A 92 1.23 15.87 2.18
C VAL A 92 2.70 15.81 1.78
N LYS A 93 3.22 14.63 1.48
CA LYS A 93 4.62 14.43 1.06
C LYS A 93 4.93 15.19 -0.23
N THR A 94 4.07 15.09 -1.24
CA THR A 94 4.19 15.82 -2.51
C THR A 94 4.18 17.34 -2.29
N ARG A 95 3.24 17.85 -1.47
CA ARG A 95 3.19 19.30 -1.13
C ARG A 95 4.44 19.75 -0.38
N SER A 96 4.97 18.95 0.53
CA SER A 96 6.19 19.24 1.27
C SER A 96 7.41 19.33 0.37
N TRP A 97 7.58 18.40 -0.56
CA TRP A 97 8.66 18.45 -1.53
C TRP A 97 8.57 19.67 -2.44
N ARG A 98 7.38 20.00 -2.96
CA ARG A 98 7.17 21.23 -3.76
C ARG A 98 7.52 22.47 -2.96
N TRP A 99 7.12 22.54 -1.69
CA TRP A 99 7.43 23.66 -0.81
C TRP A 99 8.93 23.82 -0.59
N MET A 100 9.64 22.73 -0.25
CA MET A 100 11.09 22.76 -0.05
C MET A 100 11.86 23.19 -1.31
N MET A 101 11.37 22.76 -2.47
CA MET A 101 12.02 23.01 -3.76
C MET A 101 11.61 24.34 -4.41
N ARG A 102 10.80 25.18 -3.76
CA ARG A 102 10.23 26.42 -4.31
C ARG A 102 9.47 26.21 -5.63
N ALA A 103 8.87 25.03 -5.81
CA ALA A 103 8.09 24.71 -7.00
C ALA A 103 6.62 25.12 -6.80
N GLU A 104 5.92 25.34 -7.91
CA GLU A 104 4.49 25.70 -7.86
C GLU A 104 3.66 24.77 -6.98
N PRO A 105 2.73 25.34 -6.19
CA PRO A 105 2.34 26.75 -6.09
C PRO A 105 3.13 27.54 -5.02
N TYR A 106 4.31 27.07 -4.61
CA TYR A 106 5.10 27.60 -3.49
C TYR A 106 6.39 28.30 -3.95
N MET A 107 6.38 28.91 -5.12
CA MET A 107 7.48 29.74 -5.60
C MET A 107 7.75 30.90 -4.63
N ASP A 108 8.99 31.42 -4.62
CA ASP A 108 9.29 32.57 -3.80
C ASP A 108 8.53 33.82 -4.29
N CYS A 109 8.05 34.59 -3.35
CA CYS A 109 7.47 35.90 -3.57
C CYS A 109 8.12 36.87 -2.55
N ASP A 110 7.79 38.14 -2.65
CA ASP A 110 8.36 39.20 -1.79
C ASP A 110 8.22 38.95 -0.28
N ASN A 111 7.23 38.11 0.09
CA ASN A 111 6.99 37.76 1.48
C ASN A 111 6.82 36.26 1.68
N ILE A 112 7.81 35.61 2.28
CA ILE A 112 7.83 34.21 2.59
C ILE A 112 6.64 33.73 3.45
N GLU A 113 6.08 34.61 4.29
CA GLU A 113 4.92 34.31 5.13
C GLU A 113 3.65 34.05 4.30
N ILE A 114 3.54 34.60 3.11
CA ILE A 114 2.43 34.33 2.18
C ILE A 114 2.56 32.86 1.70
N VAL A 115 3.75 32.45 1.31
CA VAL A 115 4.03 31.07 0.85
C VAL A 115 3.81 30.06 1.98
N ARG A 116 4.22 30.43 3.21
CA ARG A 116 3.98 29.61 4.41
C ARG A 116 2.48 29.42 4.68
N LYS A 117 1.71 30.51 4.65
CA LYS A 117 0.25 30.47 4.81
C LYS A 117 -0.41 29.62 3.72
N HIS A 118 0.04 29.73 2.49
CA HIS A 118 -0.47 28.92 1.38
C HIS A 118 -0.27 27.43 1.65
N PHE A 119 0.94 27.02 2.00
CA PHE A 119 1.24 25.62 2.34
C PHE A 119 0.37 25.10 3.49
N VAL A 120 0.25 25.86 4.58
CA VAL A 120 -0.59 25.49 5.73
C VAL A 120 -2.07 25.37 5.34
N ASN A 121 -2.56 26.25 4.47
CA ASN A 121 -3.94 26.18 3.97
C ASN A 121 -4.17 24.96 3.08
N ASP A 122 -3.18 24.56 2.28
CA ASP A 122 -3.26 23.32 1.50
C ASP A 122 -3.33 22.10 2.41
N LEU A 123 -2.53 22.05 3.49
CA LEU A 123 -2.64 20.98 4.48
C LEU A 123 -4.02 20.94 5.16
N LYS A 124 -4.58 22.10 5.50
CA LYS A 124 -5.95 22.21 6.05
C LYS A 124 -7.00 21.72 5.04
N THR A 125 -6.81 21.99 3.76
CA THR A 125 -7.70 21.52 2.70
C THR A 125 -7.65 20.01 2.55
N ILE A 126 -6.45 19.41 2.55
CA ILE A 126 -6.28 17.94 2.56
C ILE A 126 -6.98 17.33 3.78
N LEU A 127 -6.78 17.94 4.95
CA LEU A 127 -7.42 17.52 6.19
C LEU A 127 -8.96 17.55 6.07
N LYS A 128 -9.53 18.67 5.61
CA LYS A 128 -10.97 18.83 5.45
C LYS A 128 -11.59 17.86 4.44
N GLN A 129 -10.92 17.61 3.33
CA GLN A 129 -11.37 16.65 2.32
C GLN A 129 -11.40 15.20 2.85
N ASN A 130 -10.70 14.92 3.95
CA ASN A 130 -10.58 13.60 4.56
C ASN A 130 -11.11 13.55 6.00
N GLU A 131 -12.12 14.35 6.33
CA GLU A 131 -12.68 14.48 7.68
C GLU A 131 -13.10 13.14 8.30
N SER A 132 -13.69 12.24 7.51
CA SER A 132 -14.10 10.90 7.96
C SER A 132 -12.93 10.01 8.41
N LEU A 133 -11.73 10.28 7.89
CA LEU A 133 -10.50 9.60 8.27
C LEU A 133 -9.93 10.14 9.58
N ILE A 134 -10.08 11.46 9.83
CA ILE A 134 -9.40 12.16 10.94
C ILE A 134 -9.83 11.62 12.29
N GLY A 135 -11.11 11.32 12.48
CA GLY A 135 -11.60 10.68 13.70
C GLY A 135 -11.01 9.30 13.97
N LYS A 136 -10.36 8.69 12.96
CA LYS A 136 -9.70 7.38 13.02
C LYS A 136 -8.17 7.49 13.02
N LEU A 137 -7.63 8.64 12.64
CA LEU A 137 -6.21 8.96 12.83
C LEU A 137 -6.01 9.21 14.32
N GLY A 138 -5.27 8.39 15.01
CA GLY A 138 -4.85 8.71 16.37
C GLY A 138 -4.16 10.08 16.39
N ILE A 139 -4.46 10.88 17.41
CA ILE A 139 -3.78 12.18 17.67
C ILE A 139 -2.35 11.87 18.17
N SER A 140 -1.56 11.18 17.38
CA SER A 140 -0.11 11.09 17.59
C SER A 140 0.63 12.12 16.72
N ALA A 141 -0.13 12.96 16.01
CA ALA A 141 0.44 14.11 15.35
C ALA A 141 0.99 15.01 16.44
N SER A 142 2.29 15.06 16.50
CA SER A 142 3.02 16.00 17.33
C SER A 142 2.39 17.40 17.20
N ILE A 143 2.37 18.11 18.31
CA ILE A 143 2.07 19.54 18.40
C ILE A 143 3.18 20.34 17.65
N GLU A 144 3.92 19.71 16.77
CA GLU A 144 5.01 20.27 15.99
C GLU A 144 4.48 21.15 14.87
N GLU A 145 5.24 22.21 14.58
CA GLU A 145 4.91 23.10 13.48
C GLU A 145 4.80 22.32 12.14
N PRO A 146 3.85 22.70 11.26
CA PRO A 146 3.66 22.06 9.96
C PRO A 146 4.90 22.11 9.05
N ILE A 147 5.84 23.00 9.32
CA ILE A 147 7.09 23.18 8.56
C ILE A 147 8.24 23.00 9.53
N SER A 148 8.99 21.93 9.39
CA SER A 148 10.15 21.66 10.22
C SER A 148 11.34 22.57 9.89
N GLU A 149 12.26 22.74 10.84
CA GLU A 149 13.51 23.48 10.61
C GLU A 149 14.29 22.90 9.42
N LYS A 150 14.27 21.57 9.28
CA LYS A 150 14.92 20.87 8.18
C LYS A 150 14.34 21.24 6.81
N MET A 151 13.03 21.35 6.71
CA MET A 151 12.37 21.82 5.49
C MET A 151 12.80 23.25 5.16
N ILE A 152 12.93 24.12 6.17
CA ILE A 152 13.39 25.52 5.99
C ILE A 152 14.85 25.54 5.52
N GLU A 153 15.73 24.72 6.11
CA GLU A 153 17.13 24.62 5.69
C GLU A 153 17.25 24.23 4.23
N ILE A 154 16.50 23.20 3.79
CA ILE A 154 16.50 22.73 2.41
C ILE A 154 16.01 23.83 1.48
N ARG A 155 14.92 24.52 1.83
CA ARG A 155 14.38 25.62 1.02
C ARG A 155 15.36 26.78 0.86
N LYS A 156 16.25 27.03 1.85
CA LYS A 156 17.28 28.11 1.80
C LYS A 156 18.48 27.77 0.93
N LEU A 157 18.67 26.54 0.50
CA LEU A 157 19.75 26.18 -0.41
C LEU A 157 19.64 26.95 -1.73
N ASN A 158 20.79 27.17 -2.40
CA ASN A 158 20.80 27.72 -3.75
C ASN A 158 20.19 26.72 -4.76
N LEU A 159 19.93 27.17 -5.98
CA LEU A 159 19.28 26.38 -7.04
C LEU A 159 19.98 25.03 -7.26
N SER A 160 21.30 25.05 -7.46
CA SER A 160 22.08 23.85 -7.79
C SER A 160 22.06 22.84 -6.64
N ASP A 161 22.22 23.29 -5.39
CA ASP A 161 22.22 22.42 -4.22
C ASP A 161 20.83 21.83 -3.96
N ARG A 162 19.76 22.63 -4.12
CA ARG A 162 18.37 22.16 -4.02
C ARG A 162 18.08 21.10 -5.06
N PHE A 163 18.44 21.33 -6.32
CA PHE A 163 18.26 20.38 -7.40
C PHE A 163 19.03 19.07 -7.13
N ASN A 164 20.30 19.15 -6.75
CA ASN A 164 21.10 17.97 -6.43
C ASN A 164 20.52 17.20 -5.26
N PHE A 165 20.06 17.90 -4.21
CA PHE A 165 19.41 17.30 -3.07
C PHE A 165 18.12 16.56 -3.46
N TYR A 166 17.23 17.20 -4.23
CA TYR A 166 16.00 16.58 -4.72
C TYR A 166 16.28 15.35 -5.59
N ARG A 167 17.24 15.47 -6.50
CA ARG A 167 17.63 14.36 -7.37
C ARG A 167 18.12 13.14 -6.60
N GLN A 168 18.87 13.35 -5.54
CA GLN A 168 19.41 12.26 -4.73
C GLN A 168 18.37 11.71 -3.75
N GLU A 169 17.78 12.56 -2.91
CA GLU A 169 16.93 12.14 -1.80
C GLU A 169 15.49 11.77 -2.23
N ARG A 170 15.02 12.33 -3.34
CA ARG A 170 13.66 12.04 -3.81
C ARG A 170 13.69 11.13 -5.05
N ILE A 171 14.26 11.60 -6.17
CA ILE A 171 14.15 10.88 -7.45
C ILE A 171 14.88 9.54 -7.43
N THR A 172 16.16 9.54 -7.04
CA THR A 172 16.96 8.30 -7.06
C THR A 172 16.41 7.29 -6.06
N ASN A 173 16.02 7.72 -4.86
CA ASN A 173 15.42 6.84 -3.86
C ASN A 173 14.07 6.26 -4.33
N GLN A 174 13.22 7.07 -4.96
CA GLN A 174 11.95 6.59 -5.51
C GLN A 174 12.16 5.62 -6.67
N ALA A 175 13.06 5.91 -7.61
CA ALA A 175 13.38 5.01 -8.73
C ALA A 175 13.82 3.62 -8.24
N ILE A 176 14.71 3.58 -7.26
CA ILE A 176 15.18 2.33 -6.64
C ILE A 176 14.02 1.62 -5.93
N TRP A 177 13.21 2.35 -5.18
CA TRP A 177 12.07 1.79 -4.44
C TRP A 177 11.04 1.17 -5.39
N TYR A 178 10.60 1.88 -6.44
CA TYR A 178 9.63 1.37 -7.41
C TYR A 178 10.17 0.15 -8.15
N THR A 179 11.43 0.20 -8.60
CA THR A 179 12.09 -0.94 -9.27
C THR A 179 12.12 -2.18 -8.37
N ASN A 180 12.51 -2.03 -7.12
CA ASN A 180 12.58 -3.15 -6.18
C ASN A 180 11.18 -3.69 -5.83
N LYS A 181 10.20 -2.81 -5.65
CA LYS A 181 8.81 -3.19 -5.37
C LYS A 181 8.15 -3.89 -6.56
N SER A 182 8.41 -3.44 -7.80
CA SER A 182 7.95 -4.13 -9.00
C SER A 182 8.51 -5.56 -9.07
N LYS A 183 9.82 -5.73 -8.93
CA LYS A 183 10.47 -7.05 -8.93
C LYS A 183 9.96 -7.96 -7.82
N PHE A 184 9.80 -7.42 -6.61
CA PHE A 184 9.26 -8.17 -5.48
C PHE A 184 7.84 -8.66 -5.76
N ASN A 185 6.96 -7.78 -6.25
CA ASN A 185 5.57 -8.15 -6.52
C ASN A 185 5.48 -9.16 -7.66
N LYS A 186 6.27 -9.01 -8.74
CA LYS A 186 6.34 -9.99 -9.83
C LYS A 186 6.69 -11.39 -9.30
N LYS A 187 7.77 -11.50 -8.52
CA LYS A 187 8.19 -12.77 -7.93
C LYS A 187 7.12 -13.38 -7.02
N ARG A 188 6.41 -12.54 -6.24
CA ARG A 188 5.32 -13.01 -5.37
C ARG A 188 4.10 -13.48 -6.18
N ALA A 189 3.74 -12.78 -7.25
CA ALA A 189 2.67 -13.19 -8.15
C ALA A 189 2.95 -14.57 -8.77
N GLU A 190 4.15 -14.77 -9.31
CA GLU A 190 4.59 -16.05 -9.88
C GLU A 190 4.57 -17.17 -8.84
N MET A 191 5.10 -16.93 -7.64
CA MET A 191 5.11 -17.92 -6.56
C MET A 191 3.69 -18.38 -6.20
N TRP A 192 2.77 -17.44 -5.95
CA TRP A 192 1.40 -17.76 -5.55
C TRP A 192 0.61 -18.40 -6.69
N PHE A 193 0.86 -17.97 -7.95
CA PHE A 193 0.28 -18.62 -9.13
C PHE A 193 0.66 -20.10 -9.21
N TRP A 194 1.96 -20.41 -9.13
CA TRP A 194 2.41 -21.81 -9.18
C TRP A 194 1.94 -22.63 -7.97
N THR A 195 1.82 -22.02 -6.80
CA THR A 195 1.21 -22.68 -5.63
C THR A 195 -0.25 -23.06 -5.93
N THR A 196 -1.02 -22.15 -6.51
CA THR A 196 -2.42 -22.42 -6.90
C THR A 196 -2.51 -23.54 -7.93
N VAL A 197 -1.67 -23.50 -8.97
CA VAL A 197 -1.60 -24.56 -10.02
C VAL A 197 -1.25 -25.91 -9.41
N SER A 198 -0.27 -25.96 -8.51
CA SER A 198 0.16 -27.20 -7.85
C SER A 198 -0.95 -27.81 -7.00
N LEU A 199 -1.70 -27.00 -6.26
CA LEU A 199 -2.85 -27.48 -5.46
C LEU A 199 -3.97 -28.03 -6.35
N HIS A 200 -4.28 -27.36 -7.47
CA HIS A 200 -5.28 -27.88 -8.42
C HIS A 200 -4.81 -29.18 -9.06
N ALA A 201 -3.54 -29.27 -9.49
CA ALA A 201 -2.99 -30.51 -10.04
C ALA A 201 -3.07 -31.64 -9.02
N LEU A 202 -2.74 -31.38 -7.75
CA LEU A 202 -2.87 -32.36 -6.66
C LEU A 202 -4.32 -32.80 -6.49
N ALA A 203 -5.28 -31.89 -6.47
CA ALA A 203 -6.70 -32.24 -6.35
C ALA A 203 -7.17 -33.12 -7.51
N ILE A 204 -6.72 -32.83 -8.74
CA ILE A 204 -7.03 -33.67 -9.94
C ILE A 204 -6.43 -35.06 -9.77
N LEU A 205 -5.17 -35.18 -9.36
CA LEU A 205 -4.53 -36.49 -9.15
C LEU A 205 -5.25 -37.33 -8.08
N LEU A 206 -5.67 -36.68 -6.99
CA LEU A 206 -6.45 -37.38 -5.95
C LEU A 206 -7.82 -37.81 -6.45
N LEU A 207 -8.49 -36.99 -7.28
CA LEU A 207 -9.74 -37.38 -7.94
C LEU A 207 -9.57 -38.55 -8.88
N LEU A 208 -8.52 -38.57 -9.71
CA LEU A 208 -8.21 -39.67 -10.60
C LEU A 208 -7.93 -40.97 -9.81
N TYR A 209 -7.19 -40.85 -8.70
CA TYR A 209 -6.96 -42.01 -7.82
C TYR A 209 -8.27 -42.50 -7.18
N ASN A 210 -9.16 -41.60 -6.76
CA ASN A 210 -10.46 -41.96 -6.18
C ASN A 210 -11.39 -42.66 -7.20
N ILE A 211 -11.27 -42.36 -8.50
CA ILE A 211 -11.95 -43.11 -9.58
C ILE A 211 -11.43 -44.54 -9.65
N TYR A 212 -10.12 -44.72 -9.48
CA TYR A 212 -9.50 -46.07 -9.50
C TYR A 212 -9.84 -46.87 -8.24
N ASP A 213 -9.77 -46.24 -7.06
CA ASP A 213 -10.16 -46.81 -5.77
C ASP A 213 -11.24 -45.96 -5.07
N PRO A 214 -12.52 -46.25 -5.36
CA PRO A 214 -13.62 -45.46 -4.76
C PRO A 214 -13.76 -45.59 -3.22
N LYS A 215 -13.03 -46.51 -2.61
CA LYS A 215 -13.02 -46.68 -1.15
C LYS A 215 -11.94 -45.86 -0.48
N ALA A 216 -11.00 -45.29 -1.25
CA ALA A 216 -9.95 -44.44 -0.73
C ALA A 216 -10.57 -43.13 -0.22
N LYS A 217 -10.38 -42.83 1.05
CA LYS A 217 -10.75 -41.57 1.65
C LYS A 217 -9.64 -40.57 1.47
N LEU A 218 -9.84 -39.63 0.56
CA LEU A 218 -8.85 -38.62 0.19
C LEU A 218 -9.37 -37.22 0.52
N PRO A 219 -8.53 -36.32 1.03
CA PRO A 219 -8.93 -34.95 1.47
C PRO A 219 -9.07 -33.99 0.27
N ILE A 220 -9.82 -34.38 -0.77
CA ILE A 220 -9.93 -33.63 -2.03
C ILE A 220 -10.57 -32.26 -1.77
N GLU A 221 -11.62 -32.22 -0.96
CA GLU A 221 -12.34 -30.98 -0.60
C GLU A 221 -11.44 -30.03 0.18
N VAL A 222 -10.57 -30.57 1.06
CA VAL A 222 -9.60 -29.75 1.81
C VAL A 222 -8.60 -29.10 0.88
N ILE A 223 -8.08 -29.85 -0.11
CA ILE A 223 -7.17 -29.33 -1.12
C ILE A 223 -7.86 -28.28 -2.00
N ALA A 224 -9.12 -28.51 -2.38
CA ALA A 224 -9.90 -27.52 -3.14
C ALA A 224 -10.12 -26.22 -2.36
N VAL A 225 -10.44 -26.31 -1.06
CA VAL A 225 -10.55 -25.15 -0.16
C VAL A 225 -9.19 -24.42 -0.05
N ALA A 226 -8.10 -25.17 0.08
CA ALA A 226 -6.75 -24.59 0.13
C ALA A 226 -6.40 -23.86 -1.18
N ALA A 227 -6.68 -24.45 -2.33
CA ALA A 227 -6.45 -23.84 -3.65
C ALA A 227 -7.25 -22.54 -3.82
N SER A 228 -8.55 -22.55 -3.46
CA SER A 228 -9.41 -21.38 -3.48
C SER A 228 -8.95 -20.29 -2.51
N SER A 229 -8.45 -20.68 -1.33
CA SER A 229 -7.90 -19.77 -0.34
C SER A 229 -6.62 -19.07 -0.83
N VAL A 230 -5.72 -19.83 -1.49
CA VAL A 230 -4.50 -19.25 -2.09
C VAL A 230 -4.85 -18.30 -3.23
N LEU A 231 -5.83 -18.65 -4.07
CA LEU A 231 -6.31 -17.76 -5.14
C LEU A 231 -6.90 -16.46 -4.57
N THR A 232 -7.73 -16.56 -3.55
CA THR A 232 -8.30 -15.40 -2.85
C THR A 232 -7.21 -14.52 -2.23
N TRP A 233 -6.18 -15.12 -1.64
CA TRP A 233 -5.01 -14.39 -1.15
C TRP A 233 -4.28 -13.64 -2.26
N LEU A 234 -4.03 -14.29 -3.40
CA LEU A 234 -3.38 -13.69 -4.55
C LEU A 234 -4.17 -12.48 -5.08
N GLN A 235 -5.49 -12.62 -5.20
CA GLN A 235 -6.39 -11.55 -5.62
C GLN A 235 -6.41 -10.38 -4.62
N SER A 236 -6.44 -10.69 -3.31
CA SER A 236 -6.41 -9.65 -2.26
C SER A 236 -5.11 -8.87 -2.23
N LYS A 237 -3.97 -9.50 -2.54
CA LYS A 237 -2.65 -8.86 -2.57
C LYS A 237 -2.39 -8.05 -3.83
N LYS A 238 -3.13 -8.27 -4.92
CA LYS A 238 -3.01 -7.56 -6.20
C LYS A 238 -1.56 -7.46 -6.71
N HIS A 239 -0.78 -8.53 -6.53
CA HIS A 239 0.65 -8.51 -6.85
C HIS A 239 0.94 -8.21 -8.32
N ASN A 240 0.14 -8.69 -9.27
CA ASN A 240 0.32 -8.43 -10.70
C ASN A 240 0.10 -6.96 -11.03
N GLU A 241 -1.00 -6.38 -10.54
CA GLU A 241 -1.35 -4.98 -10.75
C GLU A 241 -0.31 -4.04 -10.13
N LEU A 242 0.13 -4.36 -8.89
CA LEU A 242 1.19 -3.60 -8.22
C LEU A 242 2.53 -3.70 -8.96
N SER A 243 2.89 -4.89 -9.47
CA SER A 243 4.12 -5.04 -10.25
C SER A 243 4.11 -4.18 -11.51
N SER A 244 2.99 -4.20 -12.26
CA SER A 244 2.84 -3.41 -13.49
C SER A 244 2.83 -1.91 -13.21
N SER A 245 2.06 -1.45 -12.21
CA SER A 245 2.00 -0.05 -11.83
C SER A 245 3.36 0.50 -11.39
N TYR A 246 4.06 -0.21 -10.51
CA TYR A 246 5.38 0.19 -10.06
C TYR A 246 6.43 0.15 -11.17
N SER A 247 6.33 -0.79 -12.13
CA SER A 247 7.20 -0.82 -13.30
C SER A 247 7.01 0.40 -14.19
N LEU A 248 5.74 0.77 -14.46
CA LEU A 248 5.41 1.95 -15.25
C LEU A 248 5.99 3.22 -14.60
N THR A 249 5.73 3.43 -13.32
CA THR A 249 6.23 4.59 -12.59
C THR A 249 7.77 4.62 -12.55
N ALA A 250 8.43 3.46 -12.39
CA ALA A 250 9.89 3.40 -12.45
C ALA A 250 10.43 3.85 -13.82
N HIS A 251 9.80 3.46 -14.93
CA HIS A 251 10.18 3.91 -16.27
C HIS A 251 9.92 5.40 -16.48
N GLU A 252 8.77 5.92 -16.01
CA GLU A 252 8.50 7.36 -16.07
C GLU A 252 9.56 8.18 -15.33
N ILE A 253 9.97 7.75 -14.13
CA ILE A 253 11.03 8.41 -13.35
C ILE A 253 12.36 8.40 -14.10
N ILE A 254 12.71 7.30 -14.78
CA ILE A 254 13.95 7.21 -15.55
C ILE A 254 13.92 8.18 -16.73
N LEU A 255 12.79 8.31 -17.42
CA LEU A 255 12.63 9.26 -18.53
C LEU A 255 12.75 10.71 -18.03
N ILE A 256 12.05 11.08 -16.97
CA ILE A 256 12.14 12.41 -16.35
C ILE A 256 13.58 12.69 -15.90
N LYS A 257 14.28 11.70 -15.34
CA LYS A 257 15.69 11.85 -14.93
C LYS A 257 16.61 12.16 -16.09
N SER A 258 16.30 11.75 -17.32
CA SER A 258 17.11 12.06 -18.51
C SER A 258 16.95 13.51 -19.00
N GLU A 259 15.89 14.22 -18.57
CA GLU A 259 15.62 15.61 -18.97
C GLU A 259 16.40 16.65 -18.14
N THR A 260 17.25 16.20 -17.21
CA THR A 260 17.94 17.06 -16.20
C THR A 260 19.00 18.02 -16.76
N ASN A 261 19.31 18.00 -18.06
CA ASN A 261 20.44 18.74 -18.62
C ASN A 261 20.16 20.23 -18.90
N ARG A 262 19.03 20.79 -18.46
CA ARG A 262 18.60 22.16 -18.81
C ARG A 262 18.08 22.99 -17.64
N ILE A 263 18.42 22.64 -16.39
CA ILE A 263 17.92 23.39 -15.22
C ILE A 263 18.93 24.49 -14.90
N GLU A 264 18.68 25.69 -15.42
CA GLU A 264 19.52 26.88 -15.23
C GLU A 264 18.85 27.95 -14.40
N ILE A 265 17.52 27.99 -14.37
CA ILE A 265 16.71 28.98 -13.66
C ILE A 265 15.68 28.32 -12.72
N GLU A 266 15.08 29.10 -11.83
CA GLU A 266 14.10 28.62 -10.85
C GLU A 266 12.82 28.05 -11.48
N GLU A 267 12.39 28.62 -12.59
CA GLU A 267 11.23 28.18 -13.36
C GLU A 267 11.43 26.77 -13.94
N ASP A 268 12.61 26.48 -14.49
CA ASP A 268 12.96 25.15 -15.00
C ASP A 268 12.91 24.11 -13.87
N LEU A 269 13.48 24.47 -12.70
CA LEU A 269 13.44 23.59 -11.53
C LEU A 269 12.00 23.36 -11.06
N SER A 270 11.17 24.41 -11.03
CA SER A 270 9.77 24.32 -10.63
C SER A 270 8.99 23.36 -11.55
N GLU A 271 9.12 23.52 -12.88
CA GLU A 271 8.48 22.65 -13.87
C GLU A 271 8.93 21.20 -13.72
N TYR A 272 10.25 20.99 -13.61
CA TYR A 272 10.82 19.66 -13.39
C TYR A 272 10.26 18.96 -12.16
N ILE A 273 10.19 19.66 -11.03
CA ILE A 273 9.64 19.13 -9.78
C ILE A 273 8.14 18.84 -9.91
N MET A 274 7.40 19.72 -10.58
CA MET A 274 5.98 19.49 -10.84
C MET A 274 5.76 18.20 -11.64
N ASN A 275 6.53 17.97 -12.69
CA ASN A 275 6.46 16.77 -13.52
C ASN A 275 6.78 15.51 -12.70
N CYS A 276 7.84 15.54 -11.87
CA CYS A 276 8.20 14.45 -10.99
C CYS A 276 7.11 14.13 -9.96
N GLU A 277 6.65 15.12 -9.21
CA GLU A 277 5.65 14.92 -8.15
C GLU A 277 4.28 14.54 -8.73
N ASN A 278 3.93 14.99 -9.95
CA ASN A 278 2.75 14.53 -10.66
C ASN A 278 2.85 13.06 -11.07
N ALA A 279 4.04 12.60 -11.52
CA ALA A 279 4.26 11.19 -11.82
C ALA A 279 4.08 10.30 -10.58
N PHE A 280 4.64 10.71 -9.44
CA PHE A 280 4.46 10.00 -8.16
C PHE A 280 3.00 10.00 -7.70
N SER A 281 2.29 11.11 -7.85
CA SER A 281 0.89 11.24 -7.43
C SER A 281 -0.07 10.43 -8.31
N ARG A 282 0.20 10.28 -9.62
CA ARG A 282 -0.66 9.50 -10.54
C ARG A 282 -0.74 8.03 -10.14
N GLU A 283 0.34 7.43 -9.69
CA GLU A 283 0.33 6.04 -9.22
C GLU A 283 -0.69 5.84 -8.09
N HIS A 284 -0.70 6.75 -7.12
CA HIS A 284 -1.66 6.69 -6.01
C HIS A 284 -3.10 6.94 -6.44
N THR A 285 -3.32 7.88 -7.36
CA THR A 285 -4.66 8.19 -7.89
C THR A 285 -5.22 7.01 -8.69
N GLN A 286 -4.43 6.36 -9.54
CA GLN A 286 -4.83 5.17 -10.28
C GLN A 286 -5.13 4.00 -9.35
N TRP A 287 -4.38 3.84 -8.30
CA TRP A 287 -4.60 2.79 -7.31
C TRP A 287 -5.91 3.00 -6.53
N PHE A 288 -6.22 4.24 -6.17
CA PHE A 288 -7.48 4.62 -5.52
C PHE A 288 -8.69 4.42 -6.46
N ALA A 289 -8.58 4.77 -7.74
CA ALA A 289 -9.64 4.56 -8.73
C ALA A 289 -9.97 3.06 -8.88
N ARG A 290 -8.98 2.20 -8.95
CA ARG A 290 -9.15 0.73 -9.05
C ARG A 290 -9.75 0.07 -7.80
N LYS A 291 -9.82 0.76 -6.67
CA LYS A 291 -10.52 0.27 -5.47
C LYS A 291 -12.04 0.31 -5.66
N ASN A 292 -12.53 1.25 -6.46
CA ASN A 292 -13.95 1.52 -6.64
C ASN A 292 -14.55 0.78 -7.84
N GLU A 293 -13.73 0.07 -8.61
CA GLU A 293 -14.13 -0.93 -9.61
C GLU A 293 -14.20 -2.33 -8.97
#